data_0562b5bc609274f896ca0b8ecf841b71
#
_entry.id   0562b5bc609274f896ca0b8ecf841b71
#
_cell.length_a   1.000
_cell.length_b   1.000
_cell.length_c   1.000
_cell.angle_alpha   90.00
_cell.angle_beta   90.00
_cell.angle_gamma   90.00
#
_symmetry.space_group_name_H-M   'P 1'
#
loop_
_entity.id
_entity.type
_entity.pdbx_description
1 polymer ?
#
loop_
_entity_poly.entity_id
_entity_poly.type
_entity_poly.pdbx_seq_one_letter_code
_entity_poly.pdbx_strand_id
1 'polypeptide(L)'
;MVAILKERPELAAMQPGDLDAVAAIEAAAYEFPWTLGIFRDCLRAGYECWVMRVANEIVGYSVLSVAVGEAHLLNACTAPAQQGRGYGRHLVRRMIDIARWHRAQRIFLEVRPSNAPALALYQSLAFNEIATRPNYYPARHGREDAIVMAMELLPPE
;
A
#
# COMPACT_ATOMS: atom_id res chain seq x y z
N MET A 1 -13.24 36.64 5.54
CA MET A 1 -12.23 35.64 5.16
C MET A 1 -12.88 34.28 5.15
N VAL A 2 -12.89 33.63 4.00
CA VAL A 2 -13.49 32.30 3.89
C VAL A 2 -12.42 31.29 4.29
N ALA A 3 -12.71 30.46 5.28
CA ALA A 3 -11.82 29.35 5.65
C ALA A 3 -11.81 28.33 4.51
N ILE A 4 -10.64 28.05 3.97
CA ILE A 4 -10.48 26.98 2.99
C ILE A 4 -10.54 25.67 3.76
N LEU A 5 -11.63 24.94 3.60
CA LEU A 5 -11.73 23.58 4.13
C LEU A 5 -10.79 22.70 3.34
N LYS A 6 -9.77 22.16 4.01
CA LYS A 6 -8.94 21.12 3.40
C LYS A 6 -9.84 19.93 3.09
N GLU A 7 -9.88 19.53 1.83
CA GLU A 7 -10.59 18.34 1.46
C GLU A 7 -9.92 17.14 2.10
N ARG A 8 -10.74 16.27 2.67
CA ARG A 8 -10.27 15.07 3.35
C ARG A 8 -10.11 13.94 2.34
N PRO A 9 -9.06 13.13 2.47
CA PRO A 9 -8.96 11.92 1.67
C PRO A 9 -10.07 10.94 2.01
N GLU A 10 -10.69 10.38 0.98
CA GLU A 10 -11.74 9.38 1.12
C GLU A 10 -11.28 8.08 0.48
N LEU A 11 -11.46 6.97 1.20
CA LEU A 11 -11.24 5.65 0.65
C LEU A 11 -12.51 5.10 0.05
N ALA A 12 -12.37 4.48 -1.13
CA ALA A 12 -13.43 3.75 -1.78
C ALA A 12 -12.89 2.46 -2.36
N ALA A 13 -13.75 1.45 -2.47
CA ALA A 13 -13.37 0.20 -3.13
C ALA A 13 -12.95 0.49 -4.57
N MET A 14 -11.81 -0.08 -4.98
CA MET A 14 -11.32 0.05 -6.35
C MET A 14 -12.28 -0.64 -7.32
N GLN A 15 -12.68 0.07 -8.36
CA GLN A 15 -13.57 -0.44 -9.39
C GLN A 15 -12.79 -0.68 -10.68
N PRO A 16 -13.30 -1.52 -11.60
CA PRO A 16 -12.65 -1.70 -12.90
C PRO A 16 -12.39 -0.39 -13.64
N GLY A 17 -13.27 0.60 -13.50
CA GLY A 17 -13.09 1.92 -14.10
C GLY A 17 -11.94 2.73 -13.51
N ASP A 18 -11.38 2.32 -12.36
CA ASP A 18 -10.24 3.00 -11.73
C ASP A 18 -8.89 2.47 -12.22
N LEU A 19 -8.87 1.33 -12.91
CA LEU A 19 -7.64 0.61 -13.23
C LEU A 19 -6.66 1.41 -14.07
N ASP A 20 -7.15 2.16 -15.06
CA ASP A 20 -6.27 2.96 -15.93
C ASP A 20 -5.55 4.04 -15.11
N ALA A 21 -6.27 4.73 -14.22
CA ALA A 21 -5.69 5.76 -13.37
C ALA A 21 -4.69 5.17 -12.36
N VAL A 22 -5.04 4.03 -11.75
CA VAL A 22 -4.16 3.33 -10.81
C VAL A 22 -2.88 2.87 -11.49
N ALA A 23 -2.97 2.24 -12.67
CA ALA A 23 -1.81 1.78 -13.42
C ALA A 23 -0.93 2.96 -13.86
N ALA A 24 -1.51 4.10 -14.20
CA ALA A 24 -0.76 5.29 -14.57
C ALA A 24 0.02 5.86 -13.38
N ILE A 25 -0.56 5.88 -12.19
CA ILE A 25 0.12 6.31 -10.96
C ILE A 25 1.28 5.34 -10.65
N GLU A 26 1.03 4.05 -10.74
CA GLU A 26 2.04 3.02 -10.48
C GLU A 26 3.24 3.20 -11.43
N ALA A 27 2.98 3.38 -12.72
CA ALA A 27 4.03 3.58 -13.73
C ALA A 27 4.84 4.85 -13.49
N ALA A 28 4.22 5.91 -13.00
CA ALA A 28 4.89 7.15 -12.67
C ALA A 28 5.71 7.07 -11.38
N ALA A 29 5.31 6.21 -10.44
CA ALA A 29 5.92 6.12 -9.11
C ALA A 29 7.11 5.15 -9.06
N TYR A 30 7.13 4.11 -9.90
CA TYR A 30 8.09 3.02 -9.79
C TYR A 30 8.81 2.73 -11.10
N GLU A 31 10.10 2.37 -10.99
CA GLU A 31 10.91 1.94 -12.13
C GLU A 31 10.44 0.58 -12.69
N PHE A 32 9.96 -0.31 -11.81
CA PHE A 32 9.46 -1.65 -12.18
C PHE A 32 8.00 -1.79 -11.72
N PRO A 33 7.07 -1.12 -12.42
CA PRO A 33 5.69 -1.05 -11.95
C PRO A 33 4.91 -2.34 -12.19
N TRP A 34 3.87 -2.53 -11.37
CA TRP A 34 2.83 -3.49 -11.70
C TRP A 34 2.11 -3.02 -12.96
N THR A 35 1.65 -3.97 -13.76
CA THR A 35 0.86 -3.69 -14.95
C THR A 35 -0.62 -3.58 -14.60
N LEU A 36 -1.41 -3.00 -15.50
CA LEU A 36 -2.87 -2.97 -15.38
C LEU A 36 -3.44 -4.38 -15.18
N GLY A 37 -2.88 -5.38 -15.88
CA GLY A 37 -3.30 -6.78 -15.73
C GLY A 37 -3.11 -7.33 -14.34
N ILE A 38 -2.03 -6.96 -13.65
CA ILE A 38 -1.80 -7.38 -12.26
C ILE A 38 -2.89 -6.80 -11.34
N PHE A 39 -3.21 -5.52 -11.48
CA PHE A 39 -4.29 -4.91 -10.69
C PHE A 39 -5.64 -5.55 -10.99
N ARG A 40 -5.92 -5.85 -12.25
CA ARG A 40 -7.14 -6.56 -12.64
C ARG A 40 -7.22 -7.93 -11.98
N ASP A 41 -6.11 -8.65 -11.96
CA ASP A 41 -6.04 -9.99 -11.32
C ASP A 41 -6.30 -9.88 -9.83
N CYS A 42 -5.80 -8.84 -9.16
CA CYS A 42 -6.07 -8.60 -7.74
C CYS A 42 -7.57 -8.39 -7.47
N LEU A 43 -8.25 -7.61 -8.33
CA LEU A 43 -9.70 -7.43 -8.23
C LEU A 43 -10.44 -8.75 -8.40
N ARG A 44 -10.05 -9.55 -9.41
CA ARG A 44 -10.67 -10.85 -9.68
C ARG A 44 -10.42 -11.85 -8.57
N ALA A 45 -9.28 -11.78 -7.91
CA ALA A 45 -8.94 -12.63 -6.78
C ALA A 45 -9.74 -12.29 -5.51
N GLY A 46 -10.46 -11.17 -5.51
CA GLY A 46 -11.23 -10.73 -4.35
C GLY A 46 -10.38 -10.12 -3.25
N TYR A 47 -9.20 -9.63 -3.57
CA TYR A 47 -8.35 -8.91 -2.60
C TYR A 47 -9.00 -7.59 -2.20
N GLU A 48 -8.59 -7.07 -1.05
CA GLU A 48 -8.97 -5.73 -0.60
C GLU A 48 -8.20 -4.70 -1.43
N CYS A 49 -8.83 -4.19 -2.48
CA CYS A 49 -8.26 -3.19 -3.37
C CYS A 49 -8.99 -1.87 -3.16
N TRP A 50 -8.25 -0.83 -2.80
CA TRP A 50 -8.82 0.45 -2.40
C TRP A 50 -8.13 1.59 -3.13
N VAL A 51 -8.92 2.62 -3.46
CA VAL A 51 -8.42 3.90 -3.97
C VAL A 51 -8.68 4.97 -2.93
N MET A 52 -7.78 5.94 -2.87
CA MET A 52 -7.92 7.14 -2.05
C MET A 52 -8.14 8.31 -2.98
N ARG A 53 -9.24 9.06 -2.75
CA ARG A 53 -9.57 10.25 -3.53
C ARG A 53 -9.51 11.50 -2.67
N VAL A 54 -9.04 12.58 -3.31
CA VAL A 54 -9.13 13.93 -2.79
C VAL A 54 -9.69 14.78 -3.92
N ALA A 55 -10.78 15.50 -3.69
CA ALA A 55 -11.45 16.29 -4.73
C ALA A 55 -11.83 15.46 -5.98
N ASN A 56 -12.30 14.25 -5.79
CA ASN A 56 -12.65 13.29 -6.84
C ASN A 56 -11.48 12.77 -7.68
N GLU A 57 -10.25 13.12 -7.33
CA GLU A 57 -9.05 12.60 -8.00
C GLU A 57 -8.44 11.48 -7.17
N ILE A 58 -8.01 10.42 -7.85
CA ILE A 58 -7.25 9.34 -7.19
C ILE A 58 -5.85 9.84 -6.89
N VAL A 59 -5.50 9.89 -5.60
CA VAL A 59 -4.20 10.33 -5.12
C VAL A 59 -3.35 9.17 -4.57
N GLY A 60 -3.95 8.01 -4.41
CA GLY A 60 -3.26 6.82 -3.93
C GLY A 60 -4.15 5.59 -4.01
N TYR A 61 -3.55 4.43 -3.77
CA TYR A 61 -4.24 3.16 -3.78
C TYR A 61 -3.49 2.14 -2.95
N SER A 62 -4.16 1.05 -2.61
CA SER A 62 -3.57 -0.05 -1.88
C SER A 62 -4.23 -1.37 -2.23
N VAL A 63 -3.45 -2.45 -2.12
CA VAL A 63 -3.91 -3.83 -2.30
C VAL A 63 -3.46 -4.65 -1.10
N LEU A 64 -4.42 -5.30 -0.46
CA LEU A 64 -4.22 -6.13 0.71
C LEU A 64 -4.85 -7.50 0.46
N SER A 65 -4.11 -8.58 0.66
CA SER A 65 -4.68 -9.91 0.69
C SER A 65 -4.83 -10.38 2.14
N VAL A 66 -5.91 -11.11 2.42
CA VAL A 66 -6.14 -11.68 3.75
C VAL A 66 -6.47 -13.16 3.56
N ALA A 67 -5.69 -14.02 4.17
CA ALA A 67 -5.89 -15.46 4.10
C ALA A 67 -5.37 -16.13 5.37
N VAL A 68 -6.18 -17.02 5.95
CA VAL A 68 -5.79 -17.89 7.07
C VAL A 68 -5.17 -17.10 8.24
N GLY A 69 -5.83 -16.00 8.62
CA GLY A 69 -5.39 -15.19 9.76
C GLY A 69 -4.21 -14.27 9.49
N GLU A 70 -3.72 -14.19 8.26
CA GLU A 70 -2.63 -13.30 7.90
C GLU A 70 -3.07 -12.30 6.83
N ALA A 71 -2.69 -11.04 7.01
CA ALA A 71 -2.87 -9.99 6.02
C ALA A 71 -1.52 -9.67 5.39
N HIS A 72 -1.52 -9.52 4.06
CA HIS A 72 -0.33 -9.16 3.30
C HIS A 72 -0.60 -7.87 2.54
N LEU A 73 0.10 -6.81 2.90
CA LEU A 73 0.04 -5.55 2.18
C LEU A 73 0.91 -5.67 0.93
N LEU A 74 0.25 -5.90 -0.21
CA LEU A 74 0.92 -6.18 -1.48
C LEU A 74 1.40 -4.92 -2.18
N ASN A 75 0.67 -3.82 -2.03
CA ASN A 75 1.00 -2.54 -2.64
C ASN A 75 0.31 -1.42 -1.88
N ALA A 76 1.02 -0.32 -1.66
CA ALA A 76 0.48 0.92 -1.13
C ALA A 76 1.27 2.06 -1.76
N CYS A 77 0.59 2.93 -2.49
CA CYS A 77 1.23 3.98 -3.27
C CYS A 77 0.47 5.29 -3.19
N THR A 78 1.19 6.37 -2.99
CA THR A 78 0.69 7.74 -3.15
C THR A 78 1.24 8.29 -4.46
N ALA A 79 0.40 8.94 -5.26
CA ALA A 79 0.82 9.57 -6.51
C ALA A 79 2.01 10.50 -6.24
N PRO A 80 3.05 10.48 -7.11
CA PRO A 80 4.28 11.25 -6.85
C PRO A 80 4.03 12.73 -6.54
N ALA A 81 3.11 13.37 -7.24
CA ALA A 81 2.77 14.79 -7.03
C ALA A 81 2.05 15.05 -5.70
N GLN A 82 1.59 14.02 -5.01
CA GLN A 82 0.80 14.11 -3.78
C GLN A 82 1.56 13.61 -2.55
N GLN A 83 2.81 13.22 -2.69
CA GLN A 83 3.63 12.74 -1.58
C GLN A 83 3.96 13.88 -0.61
N GLY A 84 4.28 13.52 0.64
CA GLY A 84 4.63 14.47 1.68
C GLY A 84 3.45 15.16 2.35
N ARG A 85 2.21 14.70 2.12
CA ARG A 85 0.98 15.27 2.68
C ARG A 85 0.30 14.39 3.73
N GLY A 86 0.93 13.27 4.09
CA GLY A 86 0.36 12.32 5.04
C GLY A 86 -0.61 11.31 4.44
N TYR A 87 -0.81 11.29 3.13
CA TYR A 87 -1.76 10.36 2.48
C TYR A 87 -1.31 8.91 2.59
N GLY A 88 -0.01 8.65 2.44
CA GLY A 88 0.52 7.28 2.59
C GLY A 88 0.26 6.72 3.98
N ARG A 89 0.47 7.52 5.01
CA ARG A 89 0.19 7.14 6.40
C ARG A 89 -1.29 6.83 6.60
N HIS A 90 -2.16 7.69 6.10
CA HIS A 90 -3.61 7.49 6.20
C HIS A 90 -4.03 6.21 5.50
N LEU A 91 -3.50 5.97 4.29
CA LEU A 91 -3.78 4.79 3.50
C LEU A 91 -3.37 3.50 4.22
N VAL A 92 -2.13 3.44 4.73
CA VAL A 92 -1.64 2.26 5.43
C VAL A 92 -2.40 2.02 6.73
N ARG A 93 -2.74 3.06 7.48
CA ARG A 93 -3.58 2.92 8.68
C ARG A 93 -4.93 2.31 8.36
N ARG A 94 -5.55 2.70 7.25
CA ARG A 94 -6.83 2.11 6.82
C ARG A 94 -6.66 0.64 6.44
N MET A 95 -5.54 0.26 5.82
CA MET A 95 -5.26 -1.14 5.52
C MET A 95 -5.09 -1.96 6.81
N ILE A 96 -4.44 -1.40 7.81
CA ILE A 96 -4.32 -2.03 9.14
C ILE A 96 -5.73 -2.23 9.75
N ASP A 97 -6.60 -1.23 9.66
CA ASP A 97 -7.97 -1.35 10.15
C ASP A 97 -8.75 -2.45 9.42
N ILE A 98 -8.60 -2.54 8.11
CA ILE A 98 -9.24 -3.57 7.30
C ILE A 98 -8.72 -4.95 7.67
N ALA A 99 -7.42 -5.09 7.88
CA ALA A 99 -6.83 -6.35 8.36
C ALA A 99 -7.41 -6.77 9.71
N ARG A 100 -7.57 -5.82 10.64
CA ARG A 100 -8.21 -6.08 11.94
C ARG A 100 -9.67 -6.46 11.79
N TRP A 101 -10.38 -5.84 10.87
CA TRP A 101 -11.78 -6.17 10.60
C TRP A 101 -11.93 -7.64 10.15
N HIS A 102 -10.98 -8.13 9.34
CA HIS A 102 -10.91 -9.53 8.92
C HIS A 102 -10.37 -10.46 10.03
N ARG A 103 -10.06 -9.93 11.21
CA ARG A 103 -9.48 -10.69 12.32
C ARG A 103 -8.14 -11.33 11.99
N ALA A 104 -7.37 -10.69 11.12
CA ALA A 104 -6.01 -11.12 10.87
C ALA A 104 -5.17 -10.97 12.14
N GLN A 105 -4.33 -11.95 12.42
CA GLN A 105 -3.44 -11.94 13.60
C GLN A 105 -2.21 -11.09 13.34
N ARG A 106 -1.81 -10.96 12.08
CA ARG A 106 -0.60 -10.29 11.66
C ARG A 106 -0.81 -9.65 10.31
N ILE A 107 -0.19 -8.48 10.10
CA ILE A 107 -0.02 -7.86 8.79
C ILE A 107 1.46 -7.81 8.47
N PHE A 108 1.83 -8.18 7.25
CA PHE A 108 3.22 -8.11 6.80
C PHE A 108 3.33 -7.53 5.40
N LEU A 109 4.53 -7.10 5.04
CA LEU A 109 4.84 -6.50 3.74
C LEU A 109 6.29 -6.76 3.38
N GLU A 110 6.62 -6.58 2.11
CA GLU A 110 7.99 -6.51 1.61
C GLU A 110 8.27 -5.08 1.14
N VAL A 111 9.48 -4.60 1.39
CA VAL A 111 9.90 -3.28 0.98
C VAL A 111 11.35 -3.29 0.52
N ARG A 112 11.67 -2.49 -0.52
CA ARG A 112 13.05 -2.33 -0.99
C ARG A 112 13.88 -1.60 0.06
N PRO A 113 15.09 -2.08 0.39
CA PRO A 113 16.01 -1.32 1.25
C PRO A 113 16.30 0.09 0.71
N SER A 114 16.28 0.26 -0.61
CA SER A 114 16.50 1.55 -1.26
C SER A 114 15.33 2.53 -1.09
N ASN A 115 14.15 2.06 -0.67
CA ASN A 115 12.98 2.91 -0.48
C ASN A 115 12.94 3.47 0.95
N ALA A 116 13.83 4.40 1.24
CA ALA A 116 13.97 4.98 2.58
C ALA A 116 12.67 5.65 3.10
N PRO A 117 11.90 6.41 2.29
CA PRO A 117 10.64 6.98 2.76
C PRO A 117 9.62 5.92 3.20
N ALA A 118 9.50 4.82 2.45
CA ALA A 118 8.58 3.74 2.81
C ALA A 118 9.03 3.04 4.10
N LEU A 119 10.30 2.74 4.24
CA LEU A 119 10.84 2.15 5.47
C LEU A 119 10.53 3.03 6.68
N ALA A 120 10.79 4.33 6.58
CA ALA A 120 10.52 5.27 7.66
C ALA A 120 9.02 5.31 8.02
N LEU A 121 8.16 5.30 7.00
CA LEU A 121 6.70 5.27 7.21
C LEU A 121 6.28 4.01 7.97
N TYR A 122 6.69 2.84 7.51
CA TYR A 122 6.30 1.58 8.14
C TYR A 122 6.85 1.46 9.56
N GLN A 123 8.10 1.85 9.80
CA GLN A 123 8.67 1.89 11.15
C GLN A 123 7.88 2.82 12.06
N SER A 124 7.47 3.99 11.56
CA SER A 124 6.69 4.95 12.35
C SER A 124 5.29 4.43 12.69
N LEU A 125 4.77 3.47 11.94
CA LEU A 125 3.48 2.81 12.18
C LEU A 125 3.62 1.53 13.00
N ALA A 126 4.80 1.26 13.54
CA ALA A 126 5.12 0.11 14.40
C ALA A 126 5.25 -1.24 13.67
N PHE A 127 5.54 -1.20 12.37
CA PHE A 127 6.04 -2.39 11.68
C PHE A 127 7.49 -2.64 12.09
N ASN A 128 7.84 -3.90 12.31
CA ASN A 128 9.18 -4.32 12.67
C ASN A 128 9.76 -5.21 11.57
N GLU A 129 11.05 -5.07 11.32
CA GLU A 129 11.78 -5.93 10.40
C GLU A 129 11.87 -7.34 10.98
N ILE A 130 11.47 -8.35 10.24
CA ILE A 130 11.46 -9.75 10.69
C ILE A 130 12.31 -10.67 9.83
N ALA A 131 12.61 -10.31 8.60
CA ALA A 131 13.38 -11.15 7.68
C ALA A 131 13.89 -10.32 6.50
N THR A 132 14.79 -10.95 5.72
CA THR A 132 15.23 -10.45 4.42
C THR A 132 15.00 -11.55 3.40
N ARG A 133 14.45 -11.19 2.23
CA ARG A 133 14.35 -12.09 1.09
C ARG A 133 15.42 -11.71 0.06
N PRO A 134 16.45 -12.54 -0.15
CA PRO A 134 17.52 -12.21 -1.09
C PRO A 134 17.00 -12.17 -2.53
N ASN A 135 17.50 -11.23 -3.32
CA ASN A 135 17.27 -11.14 -4.77
C ASN A 135 15.77 -11.15 -5.14
N TYR A 136 14.95 -10.47 -4.35
CA TYR A 136 13.50 -10.51 -4.49
C TYR A 136 12.99 -9.60 -5.61
N TYR A 137 13.55 -8.38 -5.71
CA TYR A 137 13.09 -7.37 -6.66
C TYR A 137 14.00 -7.25 -7.87
N PRO A 138 13.45 -6.97 -9.06
CA PRO A 138 14.27 -6.53 -10.18
C PRO A 138 14.94 -5.19 -9.85
N ALA A 139 16.14 -4.99 -10.33
CA ALA A 139 16.88 -3.75 -10.17
C ALA A 139 17.63 -3.43 -11.46
N ARG A 140 18.10 -2.17 -11.59
CA ARG A 140 18.81 -1.73 -12.79
C ARG A 140 20.07 -2.56 -13.06
N HIS A 141 20.77 -2.96 -12.01
CA HIS A 141 21.97 -3.79 -12.08
C HIS A 141 21.76 -5.02 -11.18
N GLY A 142 21.27 -6.11 -11.77
CA GLY A 142 20.98 -7.33 -11.03
C GLY A 142 19.64 -7.30 -10.30
N ARG A 143 19.65 -7.60 -9.02
CA ARG A 143 18.42 -7.66 -8.21
C ARG A 143 18.66 -7.00 -6.85
N GLU A 144 17.58 -6.61 -6.21
CA GLU A 144 17.59 -6.03 -4.86
C GLU A 144 16.86 -6.96 -3.89
N ASP A 145 17.35 -7.05 -2.66
CA ASP A 145 16.69 -7.81 -1.60
C ASP A 145 15.40 -7.12 -1.20
N ALA A 146 14.51 -7.87 -0.53
CA ALA A 146 13.36 -7.31 0.17
C ALA A 146 13.57 -7.40 1.67
N ILE A 147 13.24 -6.31 2.37
CA ILE A 147 13.05 -6.35 3.82
C ILE A 147 11.61 -6.77 4.06
N VAL A 148 11.40 -7.80 4.87
CA VAL A 148 10.07 -8.22 5.30
C VAL A 148 9.79 -7.55 6.64
N MET A 149 8.68 -6.82 6.71
CA MET A 149 8.24 -6.16 7.93
C MET A 149 6.88 -6.71 8.35
N ALA A 150 6.63 -6.73 9.63
CA ALA A 150 5.37 -7.24 10.17
C ALA A 150 4.93 -6.47 11.42
N MET A 151 3.62 -6.52 11.67
CA MET A 151 3.00 -6.00 12.88
C MET A 151 1.98 -7.03 13.38
N GLU A 152 2.04 -7.35 14.67
CA GLU A 152 1.02 -8.17 15.31
C GLU A 152 -0.25 -7.33 15.51
N LEU A 153 -1.41 -7.89 15.17
CA LEU A 153 -2.68 -7.16 15.19
C LEU A 153 -3.59 -7.55 16.34
N LEU A 154 -3.53 -8.80 16.78
CA LEU A 154 -4.34 -9.25 17.91
C LEU A 154 -3.57 -9.00 19.21
N PRO A 155 -4.25 -8.48 20.24
CA PRO A 155 -3.61 -8.39 21.54
C PRO A 155 -3.26 -9.78 22.04
N PRO A 156 -2.16 -9.95 22.79
CA PRO A 156 -1.88 -11.21 23.46
C PRO A 156 -3.02 -11.53 24.42
N GLU A 157 -3.45 -12.77 24.38
CA GLU A 157 -4.45 -13.25 25.33
C GLU A 157 -3.88 -13.34 26.76
#